data_d0c12b1b0eaaf73c11660411a016b6ca
#
_entry.id   d0c12b1b0eaaf73c11660411a016b6ca
#
_cell.length_a   1.000
_cell.length_b   1.000
_cell.length_c   1.000
_cell.angle_alpha   90.00
_cell.angle_beta   90.00
_cell.angle_gamma   90.00
#
_symmetry.space_group_name_H-M   'P 1'
#
loop_
_entity.id
_entity.type
_entity.pdbx_description
1 polymer ?
#
loop_
_entity_poly.entity_id
_entity_poly.type
_entity_poly.pdbx_seq_one_letter_code
_entity_poly.pdbx_strand_id
1 'polypeptide(L)'
;GLVAASMYGMKWEAQWHVPGYANWCAGEPAVPAYRHMANLLRLIGWSQQESSLRPWVLKTPQHMLDLPALLEVFPDARLIFTHRDPQAIVGSAASLAWNQTIIYADDVDPKTIGREWLRKTDLMVSRMQEVRQIIPASQAIDVHFDDMDRDWRTSMKRVYDFLGLDIDPALYGMEKYLDRTAASKRTPHSYSLAEFGLSWDEVHECFESYTQAFDVTAKSSSGESSAVRASS
;
A
#
# COMPACT_ATOMS: atom_id res chain seq x y z
N GLY A 1 -7.17 3.49 10.52
CA GLY A 1 -7.09 4.74 9.75
C GLY A 1 -8.43 5.42 9.58
N LEU A 2 -8.45 6.63 8.98
CA LEU A 2 -9.66 7.47 8.88
C LEU A 2 -10.80 6.83 8.08
N VAL A 3 -10.48 6.09 7.00
CA VAL A 3 -11.50 5.34 6.24
C VAL A 3 -12.19 4.31 7.13
N ALA A 4 -11.43 3.57 7.93
CA ALA A 4 -11.99 2.54 8.81
C ALA A 4 -12.90 3.11 9.93
N ALA A 5 -12.87 4.42 10.20
CA ALA A 5 -13.80 5.06 11.14
C ALA A 5 -15.26 5.03 10.65
N SER A 6 -15.48 4.84 9.35
CA SER A 6 -16.81 4.63 8.75
C SER A 6 -17.29 3.17 8.81
N MET A 7 -16.57 2.29 9.49
CA MET A 7 -16.77 0.83 9.47
C MET A 7 -16.57 0.20 8.08
N TYR A 8 -15.88 0.89 7.17
CA TYR A 8 -15.49 0.41 5.85
C TYR A 8 -13.99 0.21 5.76
N GLY A 9 -13.52 -0.84 5.04
CA GLY A 9 -12.15 -0.99 4.61
C GLY A 9 -11.39 -2.19 5.16
N MET A 10 -10.24 -2.43 4.56
CA MET A 10 -9.35 -3.60 4.73
C MET A 10 -8.86 -3.83 6.17
N LYS A 11 -8.91 -2.83 7.05
CA LYS A 11 -8.44 -2.98 8.43
C LYS A 11 -9.13 -4.13 9.14
N TRP A 12 -10.43 -4.26 8.95
CA TRP A 12 -11.24 -5.25 9.66
C TRP A 12 -10.95 -6.67 9.16
N GLU A 13 -10.85 -6.85 7.85
CA GLU A 13 -10.49 -8.14 7.25
C GLU A 13 -9.03 -8.57 7.51
N ALA A 14 -8.13 -7.60 7.74
CA ALA A 14 -6.75 -7.89 8.12
C ALA A 14 -6.61 -8.35 9.59
N GLN A 15 -7.57 -8.00 10.45
CA GLN A 15 -7.55 -8.35 11.87
C GLN A 15 -8.40 -9.59 12.18
N TRP A 16 -9.46 -9.80 11.41
CA TRP A 16 -10.40 -10.89 11.63
C TRP A 16 -10.68 -11.63 10.33
N HIS A 17 -10.79 -12.93 10.40
CA HIS A 17 -11.19 -13.74 9.26
C HIS A 17 -12.70 -13.57 8.99
N VAL A 18 -13.05 -12.56 8.21
CA VAL A 18 -14.42 -12.17 7.89
C VAL A 18 -14.63 -12.04 6.36
N PRO A 19 -14.57 -13.17 5.61
CA PRO A 19 -14.61 -13.14 4.14
C PRO A 19 -15.90 -12.55 3.59
N GLY A 20 -17.03 -12.71 4.28
CA GLY A 20 -18.29 -12.09 3.90
C GLY A 20 -18.24 -10.56 3.91
N TYR A 21 -17.62 -9.99 4.94
CA TYR A 21 -17.38 -8.54 5.02
C TYR A 21 -16.38 -8.07 3.96
N ALA A 22 -15.30 -8.83 3.74
CA ALA A 22 -14.28 -8.51 2.73
C ALA A 22 -14.89 -8.44 1.32
N ASN A 23 -15.75 -9.41 0.98
CA ASN A 23 -16.47 -9.42 -0.30
C ASN A 23 -17.49 -8.28 -0.42
N TRP A 24 -18.21 -7.97 0.65
CA TRP A 24 -19.12 -6.83 0.70
C TRP A 24 -18.35 -5.52 0.46
N CYS A 25 -17.26 -5.25 1.20
CA CYS A 25 -16.44 -4.06 1.00
C CYS A 25 -15.89 -3.96 -0.43
N ALA A 26 -15.54 -5.08 -1.07
CA ALA A 26 -15.03 -5.09 -2.43
C ALA A 26 -16.12 -4.78 -3.48
N GLY A 27 -17.39 -5.01 -3.16
CA GLY A 27 -18.52 -4.79 -4.06
C GLY A 27 -19.24 -3.44 -3.88
N GLU A 28 -19.11 -2.82 -2.71
CA GLU A 28 -19.84 -1.61 -2.37
C GLU A 28 -19.13 -0.32 -2.83
N PRO A 29 -19.88 0.71 -3.21
CA PRO A 29 -19.29 2.02 -3.51
C PRO A 29 -18.64 2.65 -2.28
N ALA A 30 -17.36 2.98 -2.38
CA ALA A 30 -16.58 3.55 -1.28
C ALA A 30 -16.81 5.06 -1.07
N VAL A 31 -17.54 5.74 -1.96
CA VAL A 31 -17.75 7.20 -1.90
C VAL A 31 -18.28 7.69 -0.55
N PRO A 32 -19.26 7.04 0.11
CA PRO A 32 -19.71 7.47 1.43
C PRO A 32 -18.61 7.44 2.49
N ALA A 33 -17.73 6.41 2.46
CA ALA A 33 -16.61 6.28 3.37
C ALA A 33 -15.57 7.37 3.15
N TYR A 34 -15.27 7.72 1.90
CA TYR A 34 -14.36 8.81 1.57
C TYR A 34 -14.93 10.19 1.91
N ARG A 35 -16.23 10.42 1.74
CA ARG A 35 -16.90 11.64 2.20
C ARG A 35 -16.84 11.77 3.73
N HIS A 36 -17.03 10.67 4.46
CA HIS A 36 -16.85 10.65 5.91
C HIS A 36 -15.39 10.97 6.29
N MET A 37 -14.42 10.38 5.61
CA MET A 37 -12.99 10.70 5.79
C MET A 37 -12.72 12.18 5.55
N ALA A 38 -13.27 12.78 4.50
CA ALA A 38 -13.10 14.21 4.20
C ALA A 38 -13.63 15.09 5.35
N ASN A 39 -14.76 14.72 5.94
CA ASN A 39 -15.31 15.44 7.11
C ASN A 39 -14.41 15.30 8.34
N LEU A 40 -13.83 14.12 8.57
CA LEU A 40 -12.87 13.92 9.66
C LEU A 40 -11.58 14.74 9.44
N LEU A 41 -11.08 14.81 8.22
CA LEU A 41 -9.90 15.64 7.89
C LEU A 41 -10.17 17.13 8.17
N ARG A 42 -11.36 17.63 7.78
CA ARG A 42 -11.78 19.01 8.08
C ARG A 42 -11.87 19.25 9.60
N LEU A 43 -12.45 18.31 10.35
CA LEU A 43 -12.56 18.40 11.80
C LEU A 43 -11.18 18.41 12.47
N ILE A 44 -10.27 17.55 12.03
CA ILE A 44 -8.90 17.49 12.54
C ILE A 44 -8.17 18.82 12.24
N GLY A 45 -8.23 19.29 10.99
CA GLY A 45 -7.62 20.56 10.60
C GLY A 45 -8.14 21.74 11.42
N TRP A 46 -9.46 21.79 11.64
CA TRP A 46 -10.06 22.82 12.51
C TRP A 46 -9.59 22.70 13.96
N SER A 47 -9.56 21.49 14.51
CA SER A 47 -9.11 21.25 15.90
C SER A 47 -7.64 21.59 16.12
N GLN A 48 -6.79 21.37 15.12
CA GLN A 48 -5.36 21.65 15.19
C GLN A 48 -5.01 23.11 14.87
N GLN A 49 -6.00 23.93 14.52
CA GLN A 49 -5.80 25.30 14.04
C GLN A 49 -4.78 25.38 12.89
N GLU A 50 -4.65 24.30 12.14
CA GLU A 50 -3.74 24.21 11.00
C GLU A 50 -4.17 25.20 9.92
N SER A 51 -3.20 25.91 9.35
CA SER A 51 -3.47 26.75 8.20
C SER A 51 -3.90 25.89 7.04
N SER A 52 -4.90 26.35 6.27
CA SER A 52 -5.41 25.67 5.07
C SER A 52 -4.37 25.46 3.97
N LEU A 53 -3.13 25.89 4.19
CA LEU A 53 -2.04 25.86 3.22
C LEU A 53 -1.22 24.55 3.24
N ARG A 54 -1.40 23.70 4.26
CA ARG A 54 -0.68 22.42 4.33
C ARG A 54 -1.50 21.32 3.69
N PRO A 55 -0.97 20.62 2.66
CA PRO A 55 -1.65 19.48 2.07
C PRO A 55 -1.65 18.29 3.05
N TRP A 56 -2.73 17.52 3.02
CA TRP A 56 -2.79 16.24 3.70
C TRP A 56 -1.98 15.18 2.93
N VAL A 57 -1.18 14.41 3.64
CA VAL A 57 -0.53 13.22 3.11
C VAL A 57 -1.25 11.99 3.66
N LEU A 58 -1.93 11.27 2.79
CA LEU A 58 -2.70 10.09 3.13
C LEU A 58 -2.02 8.85 2.55
N LYS A 59 -1.89 7.79 3.35
CA LYS A 59 -1.27 6.55 2.91
C LYS A 59 -2.03 5.35 3.46
N THR A 60 -2.56 4.54 2.58
CA THR A 60 -3.07 3.20 2.87
C THR A 60 -3.16 2.38 1.57
N PRO A 61 -2.90 1.06 1.61
CA PRO A 61 -3.16 0.18 0.46
C PRO A 61 -4.62 0.21 -0.02
N GLN A 62 -5.56 0.47 0.89
CA GLN A 62 -6.99 0.62 0.60
C GLN A 62 -7.29 1.58 -0.56
N HIS A 63 -6.48 2.63 -0.73
CA HIS A 63 -6.70 3.60 -1.80
C HIS A 63 -6.63 2.98 -3.20
N MET A 64 -5.80 1.93 -3.40
CA MET A 64 -5.72 1.22 -4.68
C MET A 64 -7.05 0.54 -5.05
N LEU A 65 -7.77 0.03 -4.05
CA LEU A 65 -9.06 -0.61 -4.25
C LEU A 65 -10.16 0.39 -4.62
N ASP A 66 -10.05 1.62 -4.09
CA ASP A 66 -11.13 2.61 -4.07
C ASP A 66 -10.75 3.91 -4.83
N LEU A 67 -9.79 3.85 -5.76
CA LEU A 67 -9.31 5.03 -6.51
C LEU A 67 -10.43 5.87 -7.14
N PRO A 68 -11.46 5.31 -7.79
CA PRO A 68 -12.56 6.11 -8.33
C PRO A 68 -13.27 6.94 -7.25
N ALA A 69 -13.55 6.33 -6.09
CA ALA A 69 -14.21 7.02 -4.99
C ALA A 69 -13.31 8.09 -4.33
N LEU A 70 -12.01 7.82 -4.25
CA LEU A 70 -11.03 8.78 -3.79
C LEU A 70 -11.01 10.00 -4.70
N LEU A 71 -10.93 9.81 -6.02
CA LEU A 71 -10.88 10.89 -7.00
C LEU A 71 -12.21 11.65 -7.14
N GLU A 72 -13.35 10.99 -6.91
CA GLU A 72 -14.65 11.69 -6.84
C GLU A 72 -14.69 12.68 -5.67
N VAL A 73 -14.16 12.29 -4.50
CA VAL A 73 -14.20 13.11 -3.28
C VAL A 73 -13.05 14.11 -3.19
N PHE A 74 -11.90 13.76 -3.76
CA PHE A 74 -10.68 14.57 -3.80
C PHE A 74 -10.16 14.68 -5.24
N PRO A 75 -10.85 15.45 -6.11
CA PRO A 75 -10.50 15.54 -7.53
C PRO A 75 -9.13 16.18 -7.80
N ASP A 76 -8.61 16.93 -6.83
CA ASP A 76 -7.30 17.58 -6.86
C ASP A 76 -6.19 16.72 -6.22
N ALA A 77 -6.50 15.51 -5.77
CA ALA A 77 -5.51 14.62 -5.18
C ALA A 77 -4.38 14.31 -6.16
N ARG A 78 -3.14 14.45 -5.71
CA ARG A 78 -1.95 13.99 -6.43
C ARG A 78 -1.57 12.61 -5.94
N LEU A 79 -1.42 11.67 -6.85
CA LEU A 79 -1.23 10.27 -6.56
C LEU A 79 0.24 9.87 -6.74
N ILE A 80 0.79 9.22 -5.75
CA ILE A 80 2.14 8.65 -5.80
C ILE A 80 1.95 7.13 -5.70
N PHE A 81 2.15 6.43 -6.82
CA PHE A 81 2.11 4.98 -6.88
C PHE A 81 3.49 4.42 -6.56
N THR A 82 3.56 3.54 -5.58
CA THR A 82 4.81 2.87 -5.21
C THR A 82 4.77 1.43 -5.75
N HIS A 83 5.77 1.08 -6.56
CA HIS A 83 5.88 -0.22 -7.21
C HIS A 83 6.96 -1.07 -6.56
N ARG A 84 6.63 -2.34 -6.35
CA ARG A 84 7.54 -3.32 -5.76
C ARG A 84 7.17 -4.71 -6.28
N ASP A 85 8.15 -5.63 -6.21
CA ASP A 85 7.98 -7.05 -6.51
C ASP A 85 6.72 -7.64 -5.86
N PRO A 86 5.74 -8.15 -6.64
CA PRO A 86 4.49 -8.70 -6.13
C PRO A 86 4.67 -9.85 -5.14
N GLN A 87 5.68 -10.70 -5.33
CA GLN A 87 5.94 -11.82 -4.42
C GLN A 87 6.26 -11.32 -3.02
N ALA A 88 7.09 -10.27 -2.93
CA ALA A 88 7.41 -9.63 -1.66
C ALA A 88 6.16 -8.97 -1.02
N ILE A 89 5.28 -8.39 -1.83
CA ILE A 89 4.05 -7.73 -1.35
C ILE A 89 3.04 -8.75 -0.85
N VAL A 90 2.74 -9.78 -1.66
CA VAL A 90 1.75 -10.82 -1.30
C VAL A 90 2.17 -11.58 -0.06
N GLY A 91 3.42 -12.05 0.00
CA GLY A 91 3.95 -12.75 1.16
C GLY A 91 3.92 -11.89 2.43
N SER A 92 4.32 -10.60 2.33
CA SER A 92 4.27 -9.66 3.44
C SER A 92 2.83 -9.39 3.90
N ALA A 93 1.89 -9.22 2.98
CA ALA A 93 0.49 -8.97 3.30
C ALA A 93 -0.17 -10.18 3.97
N ALA A 94 0.06 -11.38 3.45
CA ALA A 94 -0.41 -12.63 4.04
C ALA A 94 0.15 -12.84 5.45
N SER A 95 1.45 -12.63 5.64
CA SER A 95 2.10 -12.74 6.94
C SER A 95 1.58 -11.72 7.94
N LEU A 96 1.37 -10.47 7.52
CA LEU A 96 0.79 -9.44 8.40
C LEU A 96 -0.63 -9.80 8.83
N ALA A 97 -1.48 -10.21 7.88
CA ALA A 97 -2.86 -10.60 8.16
C ALA A 97 -2.89 -11.83 9.08
N TRP A 98 -2.07 -12.85 8.81
CA TRP A 98 -1.93 -14.01 9.65
C TRP A 98 -1.60 -13.65 11.10
N ASN A 99 -0.54 -12.86 11.31
CA ASN A 99 -0.11 -12.43 12.65
C ASN A 99 -1.16 -11.61 13.41
N GLN A 100 -2.04 -10.92 12.71
CA GLN A 100 -3.14 -10.20 13.35
C GLN A 100 -4.33 -11.13 13.63
N THR A 101 -4.67 -12.00 12.69
CA THR A 101 -5.84 -12.87 12.79
C THR A 101 -5.69 -13.90 13.93
N ILE A 102 -4.49 -14.49 14.13
CA ILE A 102 -4.25 -15.46 15.20
C ILE A 102 -4.38 -14.88 16.63
N ILE A 103 -4.43 -13.54 16.77
CA ILE A 103 -4.69 -12.91 18.07
C ILE A 103 -6.17 -13.06 18.46
N TYR A 104 -7.06 -13.21 17.48
CA TYR A 104 -8.52 -13.17 17.66
C TYR A 104 -9.23 -14.45 17.23
N ALA A 105 -8.53 -15.41 16.63
CA ALA A 105 -9.11 -16.65 16.10
C ALA A 105 -8.14 -17.81 16.26
N ASP A 106 -8.66 -18.94 16.76
CA ASP A 106 -7.89 -20.15 17.08
C ASP A 106 -7.72 -21.09 15.88
N ASP A 107 -8.72 -21.16 14.99
CA ASP A 107 -8.79 -22.14 13.90
C ASP A 107 -8.72 -21.46 12.51
N VAL A 108 -7.63 -20.76 12.22
CA VAL A 108 -7.41 -20.17 10.90
C VAL A 108 -6.24 -20.85 10.21
N ASP A 109 -6.47 -21.35 8.99
CA ASP A 109 -5.41 -21.92 8.16
C ASP A 109 -4.62 -20.82 7.45
N PRO A 110 -3.28 -20.75 7.62
CA PRO A 110 -2.45 -19.77 6.94
C PRO A 110 -2.58 -19.83 5.40
N LYS A 111 -2.86 -21.02 4.84
CA LYS A 111 -3.07 -21.16 3.40
C LYS A 111 -4.36 -20.49 2.92
N THR A 112 -5.38 -20.44 3.74
CA THR A 112 -6.61 -19.70 3.46
C THR A 112 -6.32 -18.20 3.43
N ILE A 113 -5.58 -17.69 4.41
CA ILE A 113 -5.12 -16.29 4.45
C ILE A 113 -4.28 -15.96 3.21
N GLY A 114 -3.35 -16.85 2.82
CA GLY A 114 -2.54 -16.66 1.62
C GLY A 114 -3.37 -16.45 0.36
N ARG A 115 -4.32 -17.35 0.10
CA ARG A 115 -5.21 -17.25 -1.07
C ARG A 115 -6.10 -16.00 -1.04
N GLU A 116 -6.63 -15.63 0.12
CA GLU A 116 -7.43 -14.42 0.27
C GLU A 116 -6.62 -13.16 -0.02
N TRP A 117 -5.39 -13.08 0.46
CA TRP A 117 -4.55 -11.91 0.25
C TRP A 117 -3.91 -11.86 -1.14
N LEU A 118 -3.66 -13.00 -1.80
CA LEU A 118 -3.34 -13.02 -3.22
C LEU A 118 -4.49 -12.43 -4.04
N ARG A 119 -5.71 -12.94 -3.86
CA ARG A 119 -6.91 -12.45 -4.55
C ARG A 119 -7.17 -10.96 -4.26
N LYS A 120 -7.00 -10.52 -3.02
CA LYS A 120 -7.19 -9.10 -2.64
C LYS A 120 -6.15 -8.20 -3.30
N THR A 121 -4.89 -8.62 -3.32
CA THR A 121 -3.80 -7.86 -3.95
C THR A 121 -4.01 -7.77 -5.46
N ASP A 122 -4.41 -8.87 -6.10
CA ASP A 122 -4.76 -8.89 -7.52
C ASP A 122 -5.91 -7.91 -7.83
N LEU A 123 -6.99 -7.95 -7.06
CA LEU A 123 -8.11 -7.01 -7.22
C LEU A 123 -7.68 -5.54 -7.07
N MET A 124 -6.81 -5.25 -6.09
CA MET A 124 -6.28 -3.89 -5.88
C MET A 124 -5.44 -3.44 -7.07
N VAL A 125 -4.55 -4.29 -7.55
CA VAL A 125 -3.68 -4.00 -8.69
C VAL A 125 -4.50 -3.82 -9.97
N SER A 126 -5.44 -4.70 -10.25
CA SER A 126 -6.33 -4.61 -11.41
C SER A 126 -7.10 -3.29 -11.43
N ARG A 127 -7.74 -2.92 -10.33
CA ARG A 127 -8.46 -1.64 -10.22
C ARG A 127 -7.54 -0.42 -10.35
N MET A 128 -6.34 -0.50 -9.77
CA MET A 128 -5.35 0.55 -9.94
C MET A 128 -4.94 0.70 -11.41
N GLN A 129 -4.67 -0.40 -12.11
CA GLN A 129 -4.30 -0.37 -13.54
C GLN A 129 -5.42 0.25 -14.40
N GLU A 130 -6.68 -0.11 -14.16
CA GLU A 130 -7.84 0.47 -14.87
C GLU A 130 -7.89 1.99 -14.70
N VAL A 131 -7.80 2.47 -13.47
CA VAL A 131 -7.88 3.91 -13.17
C VAL A 131 -6.63 4.64 -13.64
N ARG A 132 -5.45 4.00 -13.55
CA ARG A 132 -4.18 4.59 -14.00
C ARG A 132 -4.17 4.94 -15.49
N GLN A 133 -4.94 4.23 -16.31
CA GLN A 133 -5.06 4.52 -17.75
C GLN A 133 -5.77 5.84 -18.04
N ILE A 134 -6.64 6.31 -17.16
CA ILE A 134 -7.46 7.51 -17.34
C ILE A 134 -6.99 8.71 -16.52
N ILE A 135 -6.10 8.51 -15.57
CA ILE A 135 -5.52 9.59 -14.77
C ILE A 135 -4.52 10.39 -15.61
N PRO A 136 -4.61 11.74 -15.67
CA PRO A 136 -3.62 12.57 -16.33
C PRO A 136 -2.22 12.39 -15.75
N ALA A 137 -1.18 12.43 -16.58
CA ALA A 137 0.21 12.35 -16.13
C ALA A 137 0.60 13.44 -15.12
N SER A 138 -0.08 14.58 -15.15
CA SER A 138 0.11 15.67 -14.18
C SER A 138 -0.47 15.38 -12.79
N GLN A 139 -1.28 14.33 -12.65
CA GLN A 139 -1.95 13.96 -11.39
C GLN A 139 -1.35 12.71 -10.74
N ALA A 140 -0.47 11.98 -11.43
CA ALA A 140 0.12 10.75 -10.92
C ALA A 140 1.59 10.61 -11.26
N ILE A 141 2.37 10.05 -10.32
CA ILE A 141 3.76 9.66 -10.50
C ILE A 141 3.99 8.24 -10.01
N ASP A 142 4.85 7.51 -10.72
CA ASP A 142 5.26 6.17 -10.39
C ASP A 142 6.66 6.18 -9.75
N VAL A 143 6.81 5.49 -8.62
CA VAL A 143 8.05 5.41 -7.84
C VAL A 143 8.36 3.95 -7.55
N HIS A 144 9.52 3.46 -8.00
CA HIS A 144 9.95 2.09 -7.76
C HIS A 144 10.70 1.96 -6.44
N PHE A 145 10.39 0.90 -5.71
CA PHE A 145 11.06 0.61 -4.45
C PHE A 145 12.57 0.43 -4.63
N ASP A 146 12.99 -0.24 -5.69
CA ASP A 146 14.40 -0.48 -5.98
C ASP A 146 15.16 0.82 -6.30
N ASP A 147 14.50 1.80 -6.93
CA ASP A 147 15.08 3.14 -7.14
C ASP A 147 15.22 3.91 -5.83
N MET A 148 14.22 3.80 -4.95
CA MET A 148 14.28 4.39 -3.61
C MET A 148 15.39 3.77 -2.77
N ASP A 149 15.61 2.46 -2.87
CA ASP A 149 16.68 1.75 -2.14
C ASP A 149 18.07 2.11 -2.68
N ARG A 150 18.18 2.32 -4.01
CA ARG A 150 19.42 2.67 -4.69
C ARG A 150 19.81 4.14 -4.49
N ASP A 151 18.88 5.05 -4.74
CA ASP A 151 19.08 6.50 -4.63
C ASP A 151 17.77 7.20 -4.20
N TRP A 152 17.55 7.21 -2.92
CA TRP A 152 16.36 7.83 -2.34
C TRP A 152 16.30 9.35 -2.59
N ARG A 153 17.48 10.03 -2.67
CA ARG A 153 17.51 11.49 -2.88
C ARG A 153 16.95 11.85 -4.24
N THR A 154 17.42 11.19 -5.29
CA THR A 154 16.90 11.42 -6.65
C THR A 154 15.42 11.06 -6.74
N SER A 155 15.01 9.94 -6.15
CA SER A 155 13.61 9.51 -6.15
C SER A 155 12.71 10.50 -5.40
N MET A 156 13.11 10.97 -4.22
CA MET A 156 12.35 11.97 -3.47
C MET A 156 12.35 13.34 -4.15
N LYS A 157 13.45 13.74 -4.80
CA LYS A 157 13.46 14.96 -5.59
C LYS A 157 12.40 14.92 -6.69
N ARG A 158 12.29 13.81 -7.44
CA ARG A 158 11.23 13.63 -8.45
C ARG A 158 9.83 13.77 -7.85
N VAL A 159 9.60 13.22 -6.66
CA VAL A 159 8.31 13.33 -5.95
C VAL A 159 8.03 14.79 -5.57
N TYR A 160 9.02 15.50 -5.02
CA TYR A 160 8.86 16.92 -4.64
C TYR A 160 8.65 17.81 -5.84
N ASP A 161 9.38 17.60 -6.93
CA ASP A 161 9.21 18.30 -8.20
C ASP A 161 7.78 18.08 -8.76
N PHE A 162 7.29 16.84 -8.72
CA PHE A 162 5.91 16.50 -9.11
C PHE A 162 4.86 17.21 -8.24
N LEU A 163 5.11 17.34 -6.93
CA LEU A 163 4.23 18.04 -6.00
C LEU A 163 4.36 19.57 -6.10
N GLY A 164 5.36 20.09 -6.80
CA GLY A 164 5.67 21.51 -6.86
C GLY A 164 6.18 22.06 -5.53
N LEU A 165 6.88 21.23 -4.76
CA LEU A 165 7.42 21.56 -3.44
C LEU A 165 8.95 21.63 -3.50
N ASP A 166 9.52 22.49 -2.69
CA ASP A 166 10.96 22.53 -2.46
C ASP A 166 11.37 21.41 -1.50
N ILE A 167 12.33 20.58 -1.91
CA ILE A 167 12.83 19.45 -1.10
C ILE A 167 13.86 19.88 -0.05
N ASP A 168 14.61 20.97 -0.28
CA ASP A 168 15.76 21.33 0.56
C ASP A 168 15.43 21.43 2.06
N PRO A 169 14.29 22.02 2.48
CA PRO A 169 13.93 22.05 3.89
C PRO A 169 13.67 20.67 4.51
N ALA A 170 13.36 19.67 3.69
CA ALA A 170 13.03 18.33 4.18
C ALA A 170 14.24 17.37 4.22
N LEU A 171 15.32 17.65 3.46
CA LEU A 171 16.47 16.74 3.29
C LEU A 171 17.10 16.33 4.63
N TYR A 172 17.38 17.30 5.51
CA TYR A 172 17.97 17.02 6.82
C TYR A 172 17.10 16.07 7.66
N GLY A 173 15.78 16.29 7.63
CA GLY A 173 14.83 15.43 8.36
C GLY A 173 14.81 14.00 7.80
N MET A 174 14.87 13.86 6.47
CA MET A 174 14.92 12.56 5.78
C MET A 174 16.20 11.81 6.12
N GLU A 175 17.37 12.45 6.04
CA GLU A 175 18.66 11.88 6.41
C GLU A 175 18.65 11.36 7.85
N LYS A 176 18.25 12.21 8.77
CA LYS A 176 18.17 11.83 10.19
C LYS A 176 17.20 10.68 10.46
N TYR A 177 16.11 10.59 9.70
CA TYR A 177 15.19 9.45 9.77
C TYR A 177 15.86 8.16 9.30
N LEU A 178 16.58 8.19 8.19
CA LEU A 178 17.30 7.04 7.65
C LEU A 178 18.39 6.55 8.60
N ASP A 179 19.20 7.46 9.14
CA ASP A 179 20.25 7.13 10.12
C ASP A 179 19.65 6.45 11.36
N ARG A 180 18.58 6.99 11.89
CA ARG A 180 17.89 6.42 13.05
C ARG A 180 17.28 5.05 12.74
N THR A 181 16.73 4.87 11.55
CA THR A 181 16.12 3.61 11.13
C THR A 181 17.19 2.55 10.88
N ALA A 182 18.33 2.92 10.27
CA ALA A 182 19.47 2.04 10.08
C ALA A 182 20.10 1.59 11.41
N ALA A 183 20.13 2.47 12.41
CA ALA A 183 20.64 2.15 13.76
C ALA A 183 19.67 1.24 14.54
N SER A 184 18.38 1.22 14.19
CA SER A 184 17.37 0.35 14.79
C SER A 184 17.55 -1.07 14.24
N LYS A 185 18.15 -1.97 15.03
CA LYS A 185 18.25 -3.41 14.71
C LYS A 185 16.85 -4.02 14.76
N ARG A 186 16.10 -3.90 13.66
CA ARG A 186 14.85 -4.67 13.51
C ARG A 186 15.21 -6.10 13.15
N THR A 187 14.67 -7.07 13.86
CA THR A 187 14.74 -8.47 13.45
C THR A 187 14.04 -8.58 12.08
N PRO A 188 14.73 -9.06 11.04
CA PRO A 188 14.08 -9.25 9.75
C PRO A 188 12.87 -10.16 9.94
N HIS A 189 11.70 -9.69 9.52
CA HIS A 189 10.54 -10.56 9.47
C HIS A 189 10.70 -11.49 8.27
N SER A 190 10.90 -12.78 8.53
CA SER A 190 11.00 -13.79 7.48
C SER A 190 9.65 -14.47 7.30
N TYR A 191 9.25 -14.63 6.08
CA TYR A 191 8.09 -15.41 5.66
C TYR A 191 8.41 -16.05 4.30
N SER A 192 7.78 -17.18 4.01
CA SER A 192 7.82 -17.78 2.68
C SER A 192 6.41 -17.83 2.08
N LEU A 193 6.30 -17.78 0.78
CA LEU A 193 5.02 -17.97 0.08
C LEU A 193 4.44 -19.35 0.39
N ALA A 194 5.31 -20.37 0.52
CA ALA A 194 4.93 -21.74 0.80
C ALA A 194 4.22 -21.90 2.16
N GLU A 195 4.57 -21.12 3.19
CA GLU A 195 3.85 -21.10 4.48
C GLU A 195 2.38 -20.73 4.30
N PHE A 196 2.10 -19.89 3.32
CA PHE A 196 0.75 -19.43 2.96
C PHE A 196 0.12 -20.23 1.82
N GLY A 197 0.71 -21.38 1.44
CA GLY A 197 0.20 -22.26 0.41
C GLY A 197 0.23 -21.65 -0.99
N LEU A 198 1.13 -20.70 -1.22
CA LEU A 198 1.36 -20.02 -2.50
C LEU A 198 2.69 -20.45 -3.11
N SER A 199 2.77 -20.53 -4.44
CA SER A 199 3.99 -20.75 -5.18
C SER A 199 4.48 -19.46 -5.82
N TRP A 200 5.77 -19.43 -6.16
CA TRP A 200 6.37 -18.32 -6.91
C TRP A 200 5.69 -18.15 -8.28
N ASP A 201 5.48 -19.27 -8.99
CA ASP A 201 4.90 -19.28 -10.32
C ASP A 201 3.46 -18.74 -10.31
N GLU A 202 2.64 -19.18 -9.34
CA GLU A 202 1.26 -18.70 -9.18
C GLU A 202 1.20 -17.18 -8.99
N VAL A 203 2.04 -16.62 -8.11
CA VAL A 203 2.09 -15.18 -7.90
C VAL A 203 2.66 -14.46 -9.12
N HIS A 204 3.67 -15.03 -9.78
CA HIS A 204 4.27 -14.45 -10.98
C HIS A 204 3.24 -14.34 -12.12
N GLU A 205 2.53 -15.44 -12.43
CA GLU A 205 1.48 -15.45 -13.44
C GLU A 205 0.35 -14.46 -13.13
N CYS A 206 -0.08 -14.39 -11.88
CA CYS A 206 -1.13 -13.48 -11.42
C CYS A 206 -0.78 -12.00 -11.69
N PHE A 207 0.49 -11.61 -11.57
CA PHE A 207 0.92 -10.21 -11.69
C PHE A 207 1.78 -9.93 -12.93
N GLU A 208 1.82 -10.82 -13.92
CA GLU A 208 2.63 -10.65 -15.11
C GLU A 208 2.30 -9.34 -15.85
N SER A 209 1.02 -9.03 -16.05
CA SER A 209 0.59 -7.81 -16.71
C SER A 209 1.01 -6.55 -15.97
N TYR A 210 0.98 -6.58 -14.65
CA TYR A 210 1.42 -5.48 -13.79
C TYR A 210 2.94 -5.28 -13.88
N THR A 211 3.72 -6.34 -13.76
CA THR A 211 5.19 -6.26 -13.81
C THR A 211 5.68 -5.75 -15.16
N GLN A 212 5.03 -6.17 -16.25
CA GLN A 212 5.32 -5.67 -17.60
C GLN A 212 4.91 -4.19 -17.77
N ALA A 213 3.70 -3.82 -17.33
CA ALA A 213 3.17 -2.46 -17.52
C ALA A 213 3.95 -1.38 -16.75
N PHE A 214 4.52 -1.74 -15.61
CA PHE A 214 5.22 -0.80 -14.73
C PHE A 214 6.72 -1.09 -14.61
N ASP A 215 7.29 -1.94 -15.45
CA ASP A 215 8.72 -2.30 -15.44
C ASP A 215 9.22 -2.70 -14.03
N VAL A 216 8.44 -3.54 -13.35
CA VAL A 216 8.79 -4.04 -12.01
C VAL A 216 9.63 -5.29 -12.14
N THR A 217 10.87 -5.26 -11.64
CA THR A 217 11.75 -6.42 -11.64
C THR A 217 11.27 -7.46 -10.65
N ALA A 218 10.77 -8.59 -11.14
CA ALA A 218 10.49 -9.76 -10.31
C ALA A 218 11.81 -10.45 -9.92
N LYS A 219 12.01 -10.74 -8.63
CA LYS A 219 13.17 -11.52 -8.19
C LYS A 219 12.98 -12.96 -8.62
N SER A 220 14.03 -13.62 -9.11
CA SER A 220 13.97 -15.01 -9.55
C SER A 220 13.76 -15.98 -8.38
N SER A 221 13.13 -17.13 -8.65
CA SER A 221 12.86 -18.21 -7.67
C SER A 221 14.11 -18.74 -6.93
N SER A 222 15.32 -18.47 -7.44
CA SER A 222 16.59 -18.84 -6.81
C SER A 222 16.95 -18.01 -5.57
N GLY A 223 16.13 -17.02 -5.20
CA GLY A 223 16.33 -16.09 -4.08
C GLY A 223 15.54 -16.42 -2.79
N GLU A 224 14.90 -17.57 -2.67
CA GLU A 224 14.08 -17.93 -1.49
C GLU A 224 14.84 -17.97 -0.14
N SER A 225 16.16 -17.78 -0.15
CA SER A 225 17.01 -17.78 1.06
C SER A 225 17.49 -16.40 1.50
N SER A 226 17.07 -15.30 0.89
CA SER A 226 17.44 -13.98 1.40
C SER A 226 16.27 -13.32 2.10
N ALA A 227 16.41 -13.15 3.43
CA ALA A 227 15.50 -12.41 4.28
C ALA A 227 15.09 -11.07 3.63
N VAL A 228 13.85 -10.98 3.17
CA VAL A 228 13.30 -9.74 2.60
C VAL A 228 13.20 -8.72 3.74
N ARG A 229 14.00 -7.67 3.68
CA ARG A 229 13.92 -6.55 4.61
C ARG A 229 12.58 -5.86 4.41
N ALA A 230 11.63 -6.09 5.31
CA ALA A 230 10.42 -5.31 5.40
C ALA A 230 10.79 -3.95 6.01
N SER A 231 10.88 -2.92 5.18
CA SER A 231 10.89 -1.53 5.65
C SER A 231 9.43 -1.05 5.70
N SER A 232 8.90 -0.93 6.89
CA SER A 232 7.62 -0.25 7.19
C SER A 232 7.86 1.24 7.36
#